data_d48c99bf6d88d0e5b9cd8fb34d26da79
#
_entry.id   d48c99bf6d88d0e5b9cd8fb34d26da79
#
_cell.length_a   1.000
_cell.length_b   1.000
_cell.length_c   1.000
_cell.angle_alpha   90.00
_cell.angle_beta   90.00
_cell.angle_gamma   90.00
#
_symmetry.space_group_name_H-M   'P 1'
#
loop_
_entity.id
_entity.type
_entity.pdbx_description
1 polymer ?
#
loop_
_entity_poly.entity_id
_entity_poly.type
_entity_poly.pdbx_seq_one_letter_code
_entity_poly.pdbx_strand_id
1 'polypeptide(L)'
;MQRHFDEQIQDLLQRLVLMGRMAESMIQTALRTLVERDEGLCSEVYRKEQEVNDLQIDIDDRAVTLTALQQPVATDVRFLFMASRIATELERIGDLAINICQNAHHVLKASPLKPLVDLPMMGELAAKMLRDGVEALVERDCELANRVFQDEKKVDAYRNQIFRVLLTYMMAEPSTVERGLALILIARNLERVGDHATNIAEEVIYLVEGREVRHRHESKVRMSQRESDNQSSEGN
;
A
#
# COMPACT_ATOMS: atom_id res chain seq x y z
N MET A 1 -17.79 -29.16 -15.72
CA MET A 1 -16.43 -28.61 -15.89
C MET A 1 -16.43 -27.10 -15.65
N GLN A 2 -17.24 -26.30 -16.33
CA GLN A 2 -17.31 -24.83 -16.17
C GLN A 2 -17.62 -24.39 -14.71
N ARG A 3 -18.61 -24.98 -14.06
CA ARG A 3 -18.98 -24.66 -12.66
C ARG A 3 -17.85 -24.88 -11.65
N HIS A 4 -17.02 -25.90 -11.83
CA HIS A 4 -15.88 -26.15 -10.94
C HIS A 4 -14.75 -25.14 -11.15
N PHE A 5 -14.54 -24.68 -12.36
CA PHE A 5 -13.57 -23.62 -12.66
C PHE A 5 -14.01 -22.27 -12.05
N ASP A 6 -15.30 -21.92 -12.17
CA ASP A 6 -15.84 -20.70 -11.58
C ASP A 6 -15.69 -20.71 -10.04
N GLU A 7 -15.89 -21.86 -9.38
CA GLU A 7 -15.67 -22.04 -7.94
C GLU A 7 -14.18 -21.80 -7.57
N GLN A 8 -13.24 -22.25 -8.39
CA GLN A 8 -11.81 -22.06 -8.17
C GLN A 8 -11.38 -20.60 -8.36
N ILE A 9 -11.96 -19.89 -9.33
CA ILE A 9 -11.76 -18.43 -9.51
C ILE A 9 -12.28 -17.66 -8.29
N GLN A 10 -13.44 -18.03 -7.76
CA GLN A 10 -13.99 -17.41 -6.56
C GLN A 10 -13.15 -17.68 -5.30
N ASP A 11 -12.61 -18.90 -5.14
CA ASP A 11 -11.68 -19.22 -4.05
C ASP A 11 -10.42 -18.37 -4.14
N LEU A 12 -9.86 -18.16 -5.34
CA LEU A 12 -8.70 -17.33 -5.56
C LEU A 12 -8.98 -15.85 -5.19
N LEU A 13 -10.16 -15.33 -5.57
CA LEU A 13 -10.59 -13.98 -5.18
C LEU A 13 -10.72 -13.84 -3.66
N GLN A 14 -11.30 -14.84 -2.98
CA GLN A 14 -11.42 -14.82 -1.52
C GLN A 14 -10.06 -14.80 -0.82
N ARG A 15 -9.05 -15.50 -1.37
CA ARG A 15 -7.68 -15.48 -0.85
C ARG A 15 -7.04 -14.10 -0.99
N LEU A 16 -7.22 -13.42 -2.11
CA LEU A 16 -6.77 -12.04 -2.30
C LEU A 16 -7.43 -11.10 -1.29
N VAL A 17 -8.73 -11.24 -1.05
CA VAL A 17 -9.46 -10.44 -0.04
C VAL A 17 -8.91 -10.70 1.37
N LEU A 18 -8.67 -11.98 1.72
CA LEU A 18 -8.07 -12.34 3.00
C LEU A 18 -6.69 -11.70 3.16
N MET A 19 -5.84 -11.83 2.15
CA MET A 19 -4.48 -11.26 2.13
C MET A 19 -4.52 -9.73 2.27
N GLY A 20 -5.44 -9.05 1.57
CA GLY A 20 -5.64 -7.61 1.68
C GLY A 20 -6.06 -7.16 3.08
N ARG A 21 -6.98 -7.88 3.73
CA ARG A 21 -7.38 -7.62 5.13
C ARG A 21 -6.23 -7.84 6.11
N MET A 22 -5.40 -8.84 5.87
CA MET A 22 -4.23 -9.10 6.71
C MET A 22 -3.20 -7.98 6.56
N ALA A 23 -2.87 -7.56 5.34
CA ALA A 23 -1.96 -6.44 5.08
C ALA A 23 -2.48 -5.13 5.68
N GLU A 24 -3.77 -4.81 5.55
CA GLU A 24 -4.40 -3.66 6.21
C GLU A 24 -4.24 -3.72 7.73
N SER A 25 -4.55 -4.86 8.33
CA SER A 25 -4.42 -5.07 9.78
C SER A 25 -2.96 -4.93 10.25
N MET A 26 -1.99 -5.37 9.44
CA MET A 26 -0.56 -5.22 9.75
C MET A 26 -0.16 -3.75 9.80
N ILE A 27 -0.58 -2.92 8.83
CA ILE A 27 -0.33 -1.47 8.81
C ILE A 27 -0.95 -0.81 10.04
N GLN A 28 -2.21 -1.12 10.35
CA GLN A 28 -2.92 -0.56 11.51
C GLN A 28 -2.21 -0.94 12.82
N THR A 29 -1.79 -2.20 12.98
CA THR A 29 -1.09 -2.66 14.18
C THR A 29 0.29 -2.02 14.30
N ALA A 30 1.04 -1.87 13.21
CA ALA A 30 2.33 -1.18 13.18
C ALA A 30 2.20 0.31 13.58
N LEU A 31 1.13 0.98 13.17
CA LEU A 31 0.84 2.36 13.61
C LEU A 31 0.44 2.44 15.08
N ARG A 32 -0.37 1.49 15.56
CA ARG A 32 -0.73 1.42 16.98
C ARG A 32 0.50 1.25 17.86
N THR A 33 1.52 0.50 17.42
CA THR A 33 2.81 0.41 18.13
C THR A 33 3.39 1.78 18.45
N LEU A 34 3.32 2.73 17.53
CA LEU A 34 3.81 4.10 17.74
C LEU A 34 2.90 4.92 18.65
N VAL A 35 1.59 4.84 18.45
CA VAL A 35 0.59 5.67 19.15
C VAL A 35 0.47 5.23 20.62
N GLU A 36 0.34 3.92 20.84
CA GLU A 36 0.20 3.31 22.17
C GLU A 36 1.55 3.13 22.88
N ARG A 37 2.65 3.32 22.13
CA ARG A 37 4.03 3.10 22.60
C ARG A 37 4.25 1.68 23.14
N ASP A 38 3.63 0.71 22.50
CA ASP A 38 3.71 -0.71 22.85
C ASP A 38 4.42 -1.48 21.73
N GLU A 39 5.71 -1.76 21.94
CA GLU A 39 6.53 -2.54 20.98
C GLU A 39 6.08 -4.01 20.89
N GLY A 40 5.41 -4.54 21.89
CA GLY A 40 4.89 -5.90 21.91
C GLY A 40 3.91 -6.19 20.76
N LEU A 41 3.20 -5.16 20.26
CA LEU A 41 2.29 -5.27 19.11
C LEU A 41 3.00 -5.69 17.83
N CYS A 42 4.29 -5.40 17.67
CA CYS A 42 5.05 -5.80 16.49
C CYS A 42 5.12 -7.32 16.29
N SER A 43 5.02 -8.11 17.38
CA SER A 43 5.03 -9.56 17.29
C SER A 43 3.84 -10.11 16.47
N GLU A 44 2.69 -9.45 16.54
CA GLU A 44 1.52 -9.79 15.71
C GLU A 44 1.78 -9.49 14.23
N VAL A 45 2.44 -8.36 13.92
CA VAL A 45 2.80 -7.99 12.54
C VAL A 45 3.75 -9.02 11.95
N TYR A 46 4.80 -9.44 12.68
CA TYR A 46 5.75 -10.46 12.23
C TYR A 46 5.09 -11.83 11.99
N ARG A 47 4.15 -12.22 12.83
CA ARG A 47 3.40 -13.47 12.62
C ARG A 47 2.54 -13.42 11.35
N LYS A 48 1.81 -12.32 11.15
CA LYS A 48 0.94 -12.14 9.98
C LYS A 48 1.71 -12.06 8.67
N GLU A 49 2.92 -11.52 8.69
CA GLU A 49 3.77 -11.46 7.50
C GLU A 49 4.05 -12.86 6.92
N GLN A 50 4.36 -13.85 7.75
CA GLN A 50 4.54 -15.22 7.29
C GLN A 50 3.27 -15.79 6.65
N GLU A 51 2.09 -15.52 7.24
CA GLU A 51 0.82 -15.97 6.68
C GLU A 51 0.51 -15.29 5.33
N VAL A 52 0.90 -14.01 5.16
CA VAL A 52 0.76 -13.25 3.91
C VAL A 52 1.67 -13.85 2.82
N ASN A 53 2.92 -14.19 3.16
CA ASN A 53 3.87 -14.83 2.24
C ASN A 53 3.39 -16.20 1.79
N ASP A 54 2.86 -17.02 2.72
CA ASP A 54 2.29 -18.32 2.39
C ASP A 54 1.07 -18.20 1.46
N LEU A 55 0.22 -17.19 1.68
CA LEU A 55 -0.92 -16.90 0.81
C LEU A 55 -0.47 -16.46 -0.59
N GLN A 56 0.58 -15.64 -0.71
CA GLN A 56 1.13 -15.26 -2.02
C GLN A 56 1.55 -16.48 -2.81
N ILE A 57 2.35 -17.37 -2.21
CA ILE A 57 2.83 -18.60 -2.85
C ILE A 57 1.64 -19.47 -3.30
N ASP A 58 0.64 -19.66 -2.43
CA ASP A 58 -0.55 -20.46 -2.75
C ASP A 58 -1.38 -19.84 -3.88
N ILE A 59 -1.51 -18.50 -3.94
CA ILE A 59 -2.19 -17.80 -5.03
C ILE A 59 -1.45 -17.99 -6.36
N ASP A 60 -0.12 -17.84 -6.37
CA ASP A 60 0.71 -18.02 -7.55
C ASP A 60 0.62 -19.46 -8.10
N ASP A 61 0.77 -20.47 -7.24
CA ASP A 61 0.66 -21.88 -7.60
C ASP A 61 -0.72 -22.23 -8.18
N ARG A 62 -1.79 -21.68 -7.60
CA ARG A 62 -3.17 -21.87 -8.10
C ARG A 62 -3.37 -21.20 -9.45
N ALA A 63 -2.89 -19.96 -9.61
CA ALA A 63 -3.01 -19.24 -10.89
C ALA A 63 -2.31 -19.98 -12.03
N VAL A 64 -1.10 -20.52 -11.79
CA VAL A 64 -0.36 -21.35 -12.75
C VAL A 64 -1.11 -22.65 -13.04
N THR A 65 -1.57 -23.35 -11.99
CA THR A 65 -2.27 -24.65 -12.12
C THR A 65 -3.57 -24.50 -12.91
N LEU A 66 -4.38 -23.48 -12.60
CA LEU A 66 -5.63 -23.19 -13.31
C LEU A 66 -5.38 -22.83 -14.79
N THR A 67 -4.34 -22.06 -15.06
CA THR A 67 -3.96 -21.73 -16.45
C THR A 67 -3.56 -22.98 -17.23
N ALA A 68 -2.77 -23.88 -16.62
CA ALA A 68 -2.26 -25.08 -17.29
C ALA A 68 -3.34 -26.14 -17.55
N LEU A 69 -4.28 -26.33 -16.60
CA LEU A 69 -5.20 -27.49 -16.62
C LEU A 69 -6.57 -27.18 -17.25
N GLN A 70 -7.03 -25.90 -17.18
CA GLN A 70 -8.44 -25.58 -17.50
C GLN A 70 -8.63 -24.90 -18.85
N GLN A 71 -7.56 -24.58 -19.59
CA GLN A 71 -7.61 -23.86 -20.87
C GLN A 71 -8.57 -22.62 -20.81
N PRO A 72 -8.34 -21.69 -19.86
CA PRO A 72 -9.24 -20.59 -19.60
C PRO A 72 -9.38 -19.65 -20.80
N VAL A 73 -10.54 -19.00 -20.94
CA VAL A 73 -10.74 -17.96 -21.95
C VAL A 73 -10.01 -16.66 -21.59
N ALA A 74 -9.86 -15.76 -22.54
CA ALA A 74 -9.03 -14.56 -22.39
C ALA A 74 -9.32 -13.73 -21.12
N THR A 75 -10.59 -13.63 -20.71
CA THR A 75 -11.01 -12.91 -19.49
C THR A 75 -10.49 -13.58 -18.22
N ASP A 76 -10.55 -14.91 -18.19
CA ASP A 76 -10.11 -15.69 -17.04
C ASP A 76 -8.59 -15.70 -16.94
N VAL A 77 -7.88 -15.84 -18.08
CA VAL A 77 -6.41 -15.70 -18.11
C VAL A 77 -5.99 -14.34 -17.55
N ARG A 78 -6.71 -13.27 -17.93
CA ARG A 78 -6.44 -11.93 -17.40
C ARG A 78 -6.60 -11.90 -15.90
N PHE A 79 -7.69 -12.44 -15.35
CA PHE A 79 -7.90 -12.49 -13.90
C PHE A 79 -6.79 -13.28 -13.19
N LEU A 80 -6.42 -14.47 -13.68
CA LEU A 80 -5.36 -15.29 -13.07
C LEU A 80 -4.02 -14.56 -13.04
N PHE A 81 -3.67 -13.89 -14.14
CA PHE A 81 -2.45 -13.08 -14.22
C PHE A 81 -2.48 -11.88 -13.26
N MET A 82 -3.63 -11.22 -13.15
CA MET A 82 -3.83 -10.10 -12.24
C MET A 82 -3.79 -10.55 -10.77
N ALA A 83 -4.33 -11.73 -10.46
CA ALA A 83 -4.33 -12.27 -9.11
C ALA A 83 -2.92 -12.42 -8.54
N SER A 84 -1.99 -12.98 -9.32
CA SER A 84 -0.58 -13.10 -8.94
C SER A 84 0.09 -11.74 -8.71
N ARG A 85 -0.22 -10.74 -9.57
CA ARG A 85 0.33 -9.39 -9.43
C ARG A 85 -0.19 -8.68 -8.19
N ILE A 86 -1.50 -8.73 -7.96
CA ILE A 86 -2.12 -8.15 -6.77
C ILE A 86 -1.58 -8.82 -5.50
N ALA A 87 -1.40 -10.14 -5.50
CA ALA A 87 -0.78 -10.85 -4.37
C ALA A 87 0.64 -10.32 -4.08
N THR A 88 1.44 -10.07 -5.12
CA THR A 88 2.77 -9.46 -4.98
C THR A 88 2.70 -8.05 -4.37
N GLU A 89 1.75 -7.21 -4.80
CA GLU A 89 1.59 -5.87 -4.21
C GLU A 89 1.16 -5.94 -2.73
N LEU A 90 0.30 -6.90 -2.37
CA LEU A 90 -0.16 -7.12 -1.00
C LEU A 90 0.97 -7.62 -0.08
N GLU A 91 1.83 -8.52 -0.56
CA GLU A 91 3.02 -8.97 0.18
C GLU A 91 3.96 -7.80 0.47
N ARG A 92 4.26 -6.97 -0.55
CA ARG A 92 5.09 -5.77 -0.36
C ARG A 92 4.51 -4.81 0.68
N ILE A 93 3.19 -4.67 0.76
CA ILE A 93 2.54 -3.89 1.82
C ILE A 93 2.80 -4.52 3.19
N GLY A 94 2.77 -5.85 3.31
CA GLY A 94 3.15 -6.58 4.51
C GLY A 94 4.59 -6.26 4.95
N ASP A 95 5.54 -6.32 4.02
CA ASP A 95 6.95 -5.96 4.24
C ASP A 95 7.10 -4.51 4.74
N LEU A 96 6.31 -3.58 4.21
CA LEU A 96 6.32 -2.19 4.66
C LEU A 96 5.82 -2.06 6.10
N ALA A 97 4.86 -2.86 6.54
CA ALA A 97 4.42 -2.90 7.94
C ALA A 97 5.54 -3.40 8.87
N ILE A 98 6.33 -4.40 8.45
CA ILE A 98 7.54 -4.84 9.15
C ILE A 98 8.53 -3.67 9.29
N ASN A 99 8.80 -2.96 8.19
CA ASN A 99 9.72 -1.81 8.19
C ASN A 99 9.23 -0.68 9.12
N ILE A 100 7.91 -0.45 9.23
CA ILE A 100 7.32 0.50 10.18
C ILE A 100 7.60 0.04 11.62
N CYS A 101 7.39 -1.23 11.96
CA CYS A 101 7.71 -1.79 13.28
C CYS A 101 9.20 -1.63 13.64
N GLN A 102 10.10 -1.93 12.71
CA GLN A 102 11.55 -1.79 12.93
C GLN A 102 11.94 -0.34 13.21
N ASN A 103 11.37 0.63 12.49
CA ASN A 103 11.61 2.05 12.74
C ASN A 103 10.92 2.53 14.03
N ALA A 104 9.76 1.99 14.40
CA ALA A 104 9.08 2.28 15.64
C ALA A 104 9.95 1.95 16.87
N HIS A 105 10.71 0.84 16.84
CA HIS A 105 11.68 0.50 17.86
C HIS A 105 12.66 1.65 18.18
N HIS A 106 13.18 2.34 17.16
CA HIS A 106 14.08 3.49 17.36
C HIS A 106 13.36 4.70 17.97
N VAL A 107 12.09 4.94 17.57
CA VAL A 107 11.27 6.04 18.12
C VAL A 107 10.92 5.81 19.59
N LEU A 108 10.66 4.55 19.97
CA LEU A 108 10.17 4.20 21.32
C LEU A 108 11.24 4.23 22.41
N LYS A 109 12.54 4.21 22.06
CA LYS A 109 13.66 4.27 23.01
C LYS A 109 13.71 5.53 23.87
N ALA A 110 13.03 6.60 23.48
CA ALA A 110 13.03 7.88 24.19
C ALA A 110 11.63 8.52 24.20
N SER A 111 11.48 9.61 24.95
CA SER A 111 10.23 10.37 25.03
C SER A 111 9.77 10.85 23.64
N PRO A 112 8.45 11.04 23.41
CA PRO A 112 7.96 11.55 22.13
C PRO A 112 8.63 12.86 21.74
N LEU A 113 9.01 12.99 20.48
CA LEU A 113 9.58 14.21 19.92
C LEU A 113 8.54 15.34 19.81
N LYS A 114 7.34 14.96 19.41
CA LYS A 114 6.14 15.81 19.30
C LYS A 114 4.89 14.94 19.35
N PRO A 115 3.68 15.52 19.50
CA PRO A 115 2.44 14.78 19.29
C PRO A 115 2.39 14.19 17.87
N LEU A 116 2.11 12.88 17.78
CA LEU A 116 2.01 12.18 16.51
C LEU A 116 0.58 12.34 15.94
N VAL A 117 0.26 13.48 15.34
CA VAL A 117 -1.06 13.73 14.75
C VAL A 117 -1.07 13.33 13.27
N ASP A 118 -0.09 13.81 12.50
CA ASP A 118 -0.06 13.65 11.04
C ASP A 118 0.22 12.20 10.60
N LEU A 119 1.10 11.48 11.32
CA LEU A 119 1.46 10.10 10.99
C LEU A 119 0.28 9.12 11.11
N PRO A 120 -0.51 9.10 12.20
CA PRO A 120 -1.73 8.29 12.26
C PRO A 120 -2.72 8.62 11.14
N MET A 121 -2.96 9.91 10.86
CA MET A 121 -3.86 10.33 9.77
C MET A 121 -3.38 9.86 8.39
N MET A 122 -2.08 9.97 8.13
CA MET A 122 -1.45 9.46 6.91
C MET A 122 -1.64 7.93 6.80
N GLY A 123 -1.44 7.22 7.90
CA GLY A 123 -1.56 5.77 7.93
C GLY A 123 -3.00 5.27 7.77
N GLU A 124 -3.98 5.94 8.39
CA GLU A 124 -5.40 5.65 8.18
C GLU A 124 -5.80 5.85 6.72
N LEU A 125 -5.26 6.89 6.08
CA LEU A 125 -5.52 7.17 4.67
C LEU A 125 -4.87 6.09 3.77
N ALA A 126 -3.63 5.70 4.02
CA ALA A 126 -2.96 4.64 3.27
C ALA A 126 -3.67 3.28 3.43
N ALA A 127 -4.09 2.94 4.65
CA ALA A 127 -4.89 1.74 4.91
C ALA A 127 -6.26 1.78 4.21
N LYS A 128 -6.91 2.96 4.15
CA LYS A 128 -8.13 3.17 3.39
C LYS A 128 -7.91 2.95 1.89
N MET A 129 -6.83 3.48 1.32
CA MET A 129 -6.49 3.29 -0.11
C MET A 129 -6.35 1.80 -0.44
N LEU A 130 -5.67 1.03 0.42
CA LEU A 130 -5.55 -0.42 0.27
C LEU A 130 -6.92 -1.11 0.30
N ARG A 131 -7.76 -0.77 1.28
CA ARG A 131 -9.12 -1.33 1.41
C ARG A 131 -9.96 -1.03 0.18
N ASP A 132 -9.96 0.24 -0.26
CA ASP A 132 -10.71 0.68 -1.45
C ASP A 132 -10.21 -0.04 -2.72
N GLY A 133 -8.90 -0.28 -2.86
CA GLY A 133 -8.33 -1.05 -3.97
C GLY A 133 -8.77 -2.51 -3.98
N VAL A 134 -8.80 -3.16 -2.81
CA VAL A 134 -9.28 -4.55 -2.68
C VAL A 134 -10.79 -4.64 -2.88
N GLU A 135 -11.57 -3.69 -2.37
CA GLU A 135 -13.02 -3.62 -2.59
C GLU A 135 -13.33 -3.39 -4.07
N ALA A 136 -12.60 -2.49 -4.73
CA ALA A 136 -12.72 -2.26 -6.18
C ALA A 136 -12.48 -3.54 -6.99
N LEU A 137 -11.56 -4.41 -6.56
CA LEU A 137 -11.33 -5.72 -7.19
C LEU A 137 -12.56 -6.63 -7.06
N VAL A 138 -13.17 -6.70 -5.88
CA VAL A 138 -14.34 -7.55 -5.60
C VAL A 138 -15.55 -7.09 -6.42
N GLU A 139 -15.83 -5.79 -6.38
CA GLU A 139 -17.00 -5.18 -7.03
C GLU A 139 -16.77 -4.88 -8.52
N ARG A 140 -15.54 -5.03 -9.02
CA ARG A 140 -15.12 -4.62 -10.37
C ARG A 140 -15.45 -3.14 -10.64
N ASP A 141 -15.27 -2.30 -9.61
CA ASP A 141 -15.63 -0.88 -9.62
C ASP A 141 -14.43 0.00 -9.99
N CYS A 142 -14.40 0.47 -11.25
CA CYS A 142 -13.38 1.39 -11.73
C CYS A 142 -13.49 2.79 -11.10
N GLU A 143 -14.66 3.22 -10.62
CA GLU A 143 -14.80 4.52 -9.96
C GLU A 143 -14.18 4.49 -8.57
N LEU A 144 -14.36 3.39 -7.83
CA LEU A 144 -13.69 3.18 -6.57
C LEU A 144 -12.16 3.10 -6.75
N ALA A 145 -11.69 2.36 -7.77
CA ALA A 145 -10.27 2.33 -8.13
C ALA A 145 -9.71 3.74 -8.44
N ASN A 146 -10.47 4.57 -9.17
CA ASN A 146 -10.05 5.95 -9.47
C ASN A 146 -10.00 6.85 -8.22
N ARG A 147 -10.78 6.58 -7.16
CA ARG A 147 -10.68 7.31 -5.89
C ARG A 147 -9.34 7.07 -5.18
N VAL A 148 -8.75 5.89 -5.32
CA VAL A 148 -7.42 5.57 -4.77
C VAL A 148 -6.37 6.54 -5.31
N PHE A 149 -6.37 6.86 -6.61
CA PHE A 149 -5.45 7.85 -7.21
C PHE A 149 -5.63 9.28 -6.67
N GLN A 150 -6.84 9.62 -6.22
CA GLN A 150 -7.08 10.95 -5.62
C GLN A 150 -6.53 11.03 -4.20
N ASP A 151 -6.61 9.93 -3.45
CA ASP A 151 -6.12 9.84 -2.07
C ASP A 151 -4.59 9.77 -2.00
N GLU A 152 -3.90 9.20 -3.01
CA GLU A 152 -2.44 9.20 -3.17
C GLU A 152 -1.84 10.61 -2.99
N LYS A 153 -2.40 11.62 -3.65
CA LYS A 153 -1.93 13.00 -3.54
C LYS A 153 -2.00 13.56 -2.12
N LYS A 154 -2.97 13.09 -1.33
CA LYS A 154 -3.11 13.50 0.08
C LYS A 154 -2.04 12.81 0.94
N VAL A 155 -1.75 11.53 0.68
CA VAL A 155 -0.65 10.79 1.34
C VAL A 155 0.68 11.49 1.08
N ASP A 156 0.96 11.89 -0.15
CA ASP A 156 2.14 12.68 -0.54
C ASP A 156 2.22 14.02 0.19
N ALA A 157 1.10 14.72 0.31
CA ALA A 157 1.04 15.99 1.04
C ALA A 157 1.38 15.79 2.54
N TYR A 158 0.85 14.73 3.19
CA TYR A 158 1.20 14.38 4.56
C TYR A 158 2.69 14.05 4.71
N ARG A 159 3.26 13.23 3.83
CA ARG A 159 4.68 12.89 3.84
C ARG A 159 5.55 14.15 3.77
N ASN A 160 5.25 15.08 2.86
CA ASN A 160 5.98 16.34 2.71
C ASN A 160 5.84 17.23 3.94
N GLN A 161 4.66 17.30 4.55
CA GLN A 161 4.42 18.06 5.78
C GLN A 161 5.20 17.48 6.96
N ILE A 162 5.12 16.15 7.17
CA ILE A 162 5.83 15.45 8.23
C ILE A 162 7.34 15.68 8.11
N PHE A 163 7.89 15.55 6.90
CA PHE A 163 9.30 15.78 6.63
C PHE A 163 9.73 17.18 7.06
N ARG A 164 9.02 18.24 6.61
CA ARG A 164 9.36 19.63 6.95
C ARG A 164 9.29 19.91 8.45
N VAL A 165 8.25 19.40 9.12
CA VAL A 165 8.09 19.58 10.56
C VAL A 165 9.21 18.88 11.32
N LEU A 166 9.52 17.61 10.99
CA LEU A 166 10.58 16.86 11.67
C LEU A 166 11.96 17.48 11.42
N LEU A 167 12.23 18.00 10.23
CA LEU A 167 13.47 18.72 9.94
C LEU A 167 13.66 19.92 10.89
N THR A 168 12.60 20.69 11.17
CA THR A 168 12.63 21.81 12.11
C THR A 168 13.04 21.35 13.52
N TYR A 169 12.51 20.24 14.01
CA TYR A 169 12.88 19.69 15.31
C TYR A 169 14.36 19.22 15.34
N MET A 170 14.81 18.54 14.30
CA MET A 170 16.20 18.06 14.20
C MET A 170 17.22 19.21 14.14
N MET A 171 16.86 20.32 13.49
CA MET A 171 17.71 21.53 13.45
C MET A 171 17.75 22.26 14.79
N ALA A 172 16.64 22.27 15.53
CA ALA A 172 16.56 22.90 16.84
C ALA A 172 17.31 22.12 17.92
N GLU A 173 17.27 20.78 17.85
CA GLU A 173 17.86 19.91 18.86
C GLU A 173 18.52 18.68 18.21
N PRO A 174 19.85 18.68 18.03
CA PRO A 174 20.56 17.57 17.37
C PRO A 174 20.39 16.19 18.02
N SER A 175 20.08 16.12 19.31
CA SER A 175 19.79 14.85 20.02
C SER A 175 18.53 14.14 19.50
N THR A 176 17.72 14.82 18.71
CA THR A 176 16.46 14.31 18.15
C THR A 176 16.60 13.68 16.77
N VAL A 177 17.78 13.79 16.14
CA VAL A 177 18.03 13.39 14.74
C VAL A 177 17.69 11.91 14.50
N GLU A 178 18.12 11.00 15.37
CA GLU A 178 17.85 9.56 15.21
C GLU A 178 16.34 9.28 15.19
N ARG A 179 15.61 9.85 16.13
CA ARG A 179 14.14 9.66 16.22
C ARG A 179 13.40 10.36 15.08
N GLY A 180 13.85 11.57 14.72
CA GLY A 180 13.29 12.32 13.59
C GLY A 180 13.45 11.55 12.27
N LEU A 181 14.63 10.98 12.05
CA LEU A 181 14.90 10.15 10.88
C LEU A 181 14.03 8.89 10.85
N ALA A 182 13.88 8.20 11.98
CA ALA A 182 13.01 7.02 12.08
C ALA A 182 11.54 7.37 11.74
N LEU A 183 11.02 8.51 12.22
CA LEU A 183 9.68 8.98 11.88
C LEU A 183 9.54 9.34 10.39
N ILE A 184 10.56 9.91 9.77
CA ILE A 184 10.60 10.19 8.32
C ILE A 184 10.56 8.87 7.53
N LEU A 185 11.30 7.85 7.96
CA LEU A 185 11.29 6.54 7.31
C LEU A 185 9.94 5.84 7.44
N ILE A 186 9.25 6.00 8.58
CA ILE A 186 7.88 5.51 8.74
C ILE A 186 6.92 6.21 7.78
N ALA A 187 6.98 7.55 7.68
CA ALA A 187 6.17 8.29 6.72
C ALA A 187 6.44 7.85 5.27
N ARG A 188 7.69 7.58 4.91
CA ARG A 188 8.06 7.06 3.60
C ARG A 188 7.52 5.64 3.36
N ASN A 189 7.52 4.77 4.36
CA ASN A 189 6.91 3.45 4.23
C ASN A 189 5.39 3.55 4.02
N LEU A 190 4.70 4.48 4.70
CA LEU A 190 3.28 4.74 4.49
C LEU A 190 2.97 5.32 3.10
N GLU A 191 3.81 6.20 2.56
CA GLU A 191 3.71 6.63 1.16
C GLU A 191 3.77 5.43 0.21
N ARG A 192 4.76 4.55 0.39
CA ARG A 192 4.89 3.34 -0.44
C ARG A 192 3.71 2.38 -0.30
N VAL A 193 3.05 2.31 0.85
CA VAL A 193 1.77 1.59 0.98
C VAL A 193 0.72 2.18 0.03
N GLY A 194 0.63 3.52 -0.05
CA GLY A 194 -0.21 4.22 -1.01
C GLY A 194 0.14 3.87 -2.46
N ASP A 195 1.43 3.87 -2.83
CA ASP A 195 1.90 3.49 -4.17
C ASP A 195 1.46 2.07 -4.55
N HIS A 196 1.62 1.10 -3.63
CA HIS A 196 1.19 -0.29 -3.86
C HIS A 196 -0.34 -0.41 -3.95
N ALA A 197 -1.11 0.36 -3.16
CA ALA A 197 -2.56 0.42 -3.29
C ALA A 197 -2.98 1.02 -4.65
N THR A 198 -2.24 2.01 -5.16
CA THR A 198 -2.41 2.58 -6.50
C THR A 198 -2.14 1.52 -7.57
N ASN A 199 -1.08 0.72 -7.45
CA ASN A 199 -0.81 -0.38 -8.36
C ASN A 199 -1.96 -1.41 -8.38
N ILE A 200 -2.52 -1.75 -7.23
CA ILE A 200 -3.71 -2.63 -7.15
C ILE A 200 -4.89 -2.02 -7.92
N ALA A 201 -5.17 -0.72 -7.72
CA ALA A 201 -6.25 -0.03 -8.44
C ALA A 201 -6.04 -0.02 -9.96
N GLU A 202 -4.80 0.14 -10.45
CA GLU A 202 -4.45 0.04 -11.87
C GLU A 202 -4.74 -1.36 -12.43
N GLU A 203 -4.40 -2.41 -11.67
CA GLU A 203 -4.69 -3.78 -12.05
C GLU A 203 -6.21 -4.05 -12.13
N VAL A 204 -7.00 -3.47 -11.22
CA VAL A 204 -8.47 -3.56 -11.27
C VAL A 204 -9.02 -2.92 -12.54
N ILE A 205 -8.57 -1.71 -12.91
CA ILE A 205 -8.99 -1.04 -14.13
C ILE A 205 -8.61 -1.87 -15.37
N TYR A 206 -7.40 -2.43 -15.38
CA TYR A 206 -6.98 -3.32 -16.45
C TYR A 206 -7.83 -4.59 -16.54
N LEU A 207 -8.21 -5.18 -15.41
CA LEU A 207 -9.10 -6.34 -15.35
C LEU A 207 -10.47 -6.05 -15.96
N VAL A 208 -11.06 -4.90 -15.62
CA VAL A 208 -12.43 -4.54 -16.02
C VAL A 208 -12.48 -3.99 -17.46
N GLU A 209 -11.62 -3.04 -17.79
CA GLU A 209 -11.65 -2.33 -19.06
C GLU A 209 -10.76 -2.96 -20.15
N GLY A 210 -9.82 -3.84 -19.77
CA GLY A 210 -8.83 -4.40 -20.69
C GLY A 210 -7.80 -3.38 -21.20
N ARG A 211 -7.73 -2.22 -20.56
CA ARG A 211 -6.93 -1.07 -20.98
C ARG A 211 -5.81 -0.82 -19.97
N GLU A 212 -4.56 -0.79 -20.42
CA GLU A 212 -3.39 -0.44 -19.60
C GLU A 212 -3.41 1.05 -19.23
N VAL A 213 -3.32 1.36 -17.91
CA VAL A 213 -3.34 2.73 -17.39
C VAL A 213 -2.05 3.13 -16.65
N ARG A 214 -1.15 2.18 -16.37
CA ARG A 214 0.07 2.32 -15.53
C ARG A 214 0.96 3.50 -15.87
N HIS A 215 1.17 3.85 -17.10
CA HIS A 215 2.08 4.92 -17.48
C HIS A 215 1.38 6.26 -17.76
N ARG A 216 0.06 6.31 -17.68
CA ARG A 216 -0.70 7.54 -17.94
C ARG A 216 -0.78 8.44 -16.71
N HIS A 217 -0.78 7.87 -15.50
CA HIS A 217 -0.76 8.64 -14.25
C HIS A 217 0.61 9.28 -14.03
N GLU A 218 1.70 8.53 -14.11
CA GLU A 218 3.05 9.07 -13.97
C GLU A 218 3.37 10.15 -15.00
N SER A 219 2.95 9.98 -16.26
CA SER A 219 3.18 10.99 -17.32
C SER A 219 2.36 12.26 -17.09
N LYS A 220 1.13 12.18 -16.56
CA LYS A 220 0.34 13.36 -16.19
C LYS A 220 0.90 14.09 -14.98
N VAL A 221 1.36 13.37 -13.96
CA VAL A 221 2.00 13.96 -12.77
C VAL A 221 3.32 14.65 -13.14
N ARG A 222 4.16 14.03 -13.99
CA ARG A 222 5.40 14.64 -14.49
C ARG A 222 5.15 15.86 -15.38
N MET A 223 4.08 15.89 -16.17
CA MET A 223 3.70 17.06 -16.97
C MET A 223 3.21 18.20 -16.11
N SER A 224 2.34 17.96 -15.12
CA SER A 224 1.85 18.99 -14.22
C SER A 224 2.94 19.56 -13.31
N GLN A 225 3.93 18.76 -12.91
CA GLN A 225 5.09 19.23 -12.16
C GLN A 225 6.00 20.13 -13.02
N ARG A 226 6.24 19.78 -14.29
CA ARG A 226 7.02 20.61 -15.21
C ARG A 226 6.33 21.94 -15.54
N GLU A 227 5.01 21.95 -15.63
CA GLU A 227 4.23 23.19 -15.85
C GLU A 227 4.27 24.11 -14.63
N SER A 228 4.23 23.57 -13.41
CA SER A 228 4.37 24.38 -12.18
C SER A 228 5.79 24.92 -11.98
N ASP A 229 6.83 24.16 -12.34
CA ASP A 229 8.22 24.60 -12.26
C ASP A 229 8.54 25.68 -13.31
N ASN A 230 7.97 25.60 -14.52
CA ASN A 230 8.12 26.64 -15.54
C ASN A 230 7.41 27.94 -15.17
N GLN A 231 6.22 27.88 -14.59
CA GLN A 231 5.51 29.08 -14.11
C GLN A 231 6.24 29.77 -12.94
N SER A 232 6.98 29.02 -12.14
CA SER A 232 7.79 29.55 -11.04
C SER A 232 9.10 30.20 -11.51
N SER A 233 9.60 29.85 -12.69
CA SER A 233 10.83 30.39 -13.28
C SER A 233 10.59 31.60 -14.19
N GLU A 234 9.37 31.86 -14.65
CA GLU A 234 9.02 33.05 -15.47
C GLU A 234 8.52 34.24 -14.63
N GLY A 235 8.38 34.08 -13.29
CA GLY A 235 7.90 35.08 -12.35
C GLY A 235 8.99 35.76 -11.52
N ASN A 236 10.29 35.63 -11.89
CA ASN A 236 11.39 36.22 -11.11
C ASN A 236 12.23 37.22 -11.94
#